data_30dc28e15b7b72605505cddd84872fb1
#
_entry.id   30dc28e15b7b72605505cddd84872fb1
#
_cell.length_a   1.000
_cell.length_b   1.000
_cell.length_c   1.000
_cell.angle_alpha   90.00
_cell.angle_beta   90.00
_cell.angle_gamma   90.00
#
_symmetry.space_group_name_H-M   'P 1'
#
loop_
_entity.id
_entity.type
_entity.pdbx_description
1 polymer ?
#
loop_
_entity_poly.entity_id
_entity_poly.type
_entity_poly.pdbx_seq_one_letter_code
_entity_poly.pdbx_strand_id
1 'polypeptide(L)'
;MYIDSWEFVNSMDIPNDFHINHSIANMHVWLVYSRLRDFAENKFAFQLREDLIDAYSKMTNQEMEDVDVLRKAKKIEDIDNYMYAIRRNFDFHFFINGKSTENPYYKLDALVWSSIFHEKVPRYSDXVYKMSEYFIAHYNYLXSLPFTELEKAAMDWNAFRVPFNYQAKVIK
;
A
#
# COMPACT_ATOMS: atom_id res chain seq x y z
N MET A 1 -7.42 10.14 19.29
CA MET A 1 -8.60 9.78 18.48
C MET A 1 -8.18 8.73 17.46
N TYR A 2 -8.78 7.54 17.55
CA TYR A 2 -8.51 6.45 16.59
C TYR A 2 -9.35 6.75 15.35
N ILE A 3 -8.70 7.14 14.28
CA ILE A 3 -9.35 7.22 12.97
C ILE A 3 -9.11 5.87 12.31
N ASP A 4 -10.17 5.20 11.89
CA ASP A 4 -10.07 4.02 11.06
C ASP A 4 -9.23 4.40 9.82
N SER A 5 -8.28 3.55 9.45
CA SER A 5 -7.40 3.80 8.30
C SER A 5 -8.22 4.09 7.03
N TRP A 6 -9.35 3.40 6.89
CA TRP A 6 -10.28 3.58 5.77
C TRP A 6 -10.99 4.94 5.85
N GLU A 7 -11.40 5.36 7.05
CA GLU A 7 -11.98 6.70 7.26
C GLU A 7 -10.97 7.79 6.91
N PHE A 8 -9.70 7.59 7.26
CA PHE A 8 -8.65 8.56 6.92
C PHE A 8 -8.46 8.67 5.40
N VAL A 9 -8.38 7.54 4.69
CA VAL A 9 -8.26 7.53 3.23
C VAL A 9 -9.48 8.21 2.61
N ASN A 10 -10.67 7.91 3.11
CA ASN A 10 -11.92 8.53 2.62
C ASN A 10 -12.00 10.02 2.93
N SER A 11 -11.30 10.50 3.98
CA SER A 11 -11.25 11.93 4.32
C SER A 11 -10.29 12.72 3.44
N MET A 12 -9.39 12.03 2.75
CA MET A 12 -8.55 12.67 1.74
C MET A 12 -9.38 12.92 0.49
N ASP A 13 -9.20 14.04 -0.15
CA ASP A 13 -9.88 14.38 -1.39
C ASP A 13 -9.20 13.65 -2.57
N ILE A 14 -9.26 12.32 -2.52
CA ILE A 14 -8.62 11.44 -3.51
C ILE A 14 -9.46 11.44 -4.79
N PRO A 15 -8.86 11.68 -5.95
CA PRO A 15 -9.60 11.58 -7.20
C PRO A 15 -10.26 10.20 -7.37
N ASN A 16 -11.50 10.17 -7.81
CA ASN A 16 -12.22 8.93 -8.12
C ASN A 16 -11.65 8.33 -9.42
N ASP A 17 -10.55 7.62 -9.30
CA ASP A 17 -9.80 7.08 -10.42
C ASP A 17 -9.45 5.62 -10.10
N PHE A 18 -9.80 4.72 -11.02
CA PHE A 18 -9.58 3.28 -10.89
C PHE A 18 -8.10 2.94 -10.57
N HIS A 19 -7.17 3.55 -11.31
CA HIS A 19 -5.74 3.27 -11.13
C HIS A 19 -5.23 3.75 -9.77
N ILE A 20 -5.70 4.91 -9.31
CA ILE A 20 -5.34 5.44 -7.98
C ILE A 20 -5.86 4.49 -6.90
N ASN A 21 -7.14 4.10 -6.99
CA ASN A 21 -7.75 3.21 -5.99
C ASN A 21 -7.03 1.86 -5.93
N HIS A 22 -6.72 1.27 -7.09
CA HIS A 22 -5.93 0.03 -7.15
C HIS A 22 -4.52 0.20 -6.61
N SER A 23 -3.89 1.34 -6.85
CA SER A 23 -2.54 1.62 -6.33
C SER A 23 -2.54 1.75 -4.81
N ILE A 24 -3.59 2.35 -4.23
CA ILE A 24 -3.76 2.43 -2.78
C ILE A 24 -3.94 1.00 -2.21
N ALA A 25 -4.79 0.19 -2.83
CA ALA A 25 -4.97 -1.21 -2.41
C ALA A 25 -3.64 -1.98 -2.49
N ASN A 26 -2.92 -1.83 -3.60
CA ASN A 26 -1.62 -2.48 -3.82
C ASN A 26 -0.56 -2.01 -2.81
N MET A 27 -0.60 -0.75 -2.41
CA MET A 27 0.25 -0.20 -1.35
C MET A 27 0.03 -0.94 -0.02
N HIS A 28 -1.24 -1.19 0.35
CA HIS A 28 -1.57 -1.93 1.57
C HIS A 28 -1.09 -3.38 1.48
N VAL A 29 -1.29 -4.02 0.32
CA VAL A 29 -0.78 -5.38 0.05
C VAL A 29 0.73 -5.41 0.22
N TRP A 30 1.44 -4.43 -0.36
CA TRP A 30 2.91 -4.35 -0.25
C TRP A 30 3.36 -4.16 1.21
N LEU A 31 2.67 -3.33 1.99
CA LEU A 31 3.01 -3.09 3.40
C LEU A 31 2.99 -4.40 4.20
N VAL A 32 1.92 -5.19 4.06
CA VAL A 32 1.80 -6.48 4.75
C VAL A 32 2.80 -7.49 4.19
N TYR A 33 2.91 -7.59 2.87
CA TYR A 33 3.84 -8.49 2.18
C TYR A 33 5.28 -8.24 2.62
N SER A 34 5.71 -6.98 2.66
CA SER A 34 7.08 -6.61 3.05
C SER A 34 7.37 -7.01 4.49
N ARG A 35 6.39 -6.86 5.39
CA ARG A 35 6.54 -7.28 6.78
C ARG A 35 6.61 -8.81 6.93
N LEU A 36 5.76 -9.54 6.21
CA LEU A 36 5.79 -11.02 6.22
C LEU A 36 7.12 -11.56 5.69
N ARG A 37 7.78 -10.84 4.79
CA ARG A 37 9.10 -11.20 4.26
C ARG A 37 10.18 -11.23 5.35
N ASP A 38 10.03 -10.41 6.40
CA ASP A 38 10.98 -10.41 7.54
C ASP A 38 10.96 -11.74 8.31
N PHE A 39 9.90 -12.54 8.12
CA PHE A 39 9.73 -13.84 8.75
C PHE A 39 9.89 -14.99 7.73
N ALA A 40 10.84 -14.87 6.81
CA ALA A 40 11.00 -15.79 5.67
C ALA A 40 11.21 -17.25 6.08
N GLU A 41 11.80 -17.49 7.26
CA GLU A 41 12.01 -18.85 7.79
C GLU A 41 10.74 -19.49 8.34
N ASN A 42 9.67 -18.72 8.50
CA ASN A 42 8.40 -19.21 9.04
C ASN A 42 7.49 -19.64 7.88
N LYS A 43 7.15 -20.93 7.84
CA LYS A 43 6.31 -21.54 6.79
C LYS A 43 4.92 -20.89 6.71
N PHE A 44 4.36 -20.52 7.86
CA PHE A 44 3.04 -19.87 7.91
C PHE A 44 3.11 -18.46 7.33
N ALA A 45 4.16 -17.71 7.64
CA ALA A 45 4.38 -16.38 7.04
C ALA A 45 4.53 -16.47 5.51
N PHE A 46 5.22 -17.50 5.03
CA PHE A 46 5.34 -17.76 3.58
C PHE A 46 3.95 -18.02 2.97
N GLN A 47 3.16 -18.91 3.59
CA GLN A 47 1.82 -19.23 3.08
C GLN A 47 0.91 -17.99 3.08
N LEU A 48 0.92 -17.21 4.18
CA LEU A 48 0.13 -15.96 4.26
C LEU A 48 0.49 -14.98 3.14
N ARG A 49 1.78 -14.91 2.81
CA ARG A 49 2.26 -14.03 1.74
C ARG A 49 1.70 -14.44 0.38
N GLU A 50 1.71 -15.75 0.09
CA GLU A 50 1.15 -16.28 -1.16
C GLU A 50 -0.37 -16.08 -1.21
N ASP A 51 -1.06 -16.39 -0.11
CA ASP A 51 -2.52 -16.23 0.01
C ASP A 51 -2.94 -14.75 -0.18
N LEU A 52 -2.15 -13.81 0.35
CA LEU A 52 -2.41 -12.38 0.22
C LEU A 52 -2.37 -11.95 -1.26
N ILE A 53 -1.36 -12.40 -2.01
CA ILE A 53 -1.22 -12.06 -3.44
C ILE A 53 -2.37 -12.71 -4.23
N ASP A 54 -2.69 -13.98 -3.94
CA ASP A 54 -3.80 -14.67 -4.60
C ASP A 54 -5.15 -13.98 -4.34
N ALA A 55 -5.40 -13.59 -3.09
CA ALA A 55 -6.65 -12.88 -2.72
C ALA A 55 -6.74 -11.53 -3.45
N TYR A 56 -5.63 -10.80 -3.52
CA TYR A 56 -5.58 -9.52 -4.23
C TYR A 56 -5.85 -9.71 -5.73
N SER A 57 -5.24 -10.71 -6.35
CA SER A 57 -5.44 -11.02 -7.77
C SER A 57 -6.90 -11.40 -8.06
N LYS A 58 -7.51 -12.21 -7.18
CA LYS A 58 -8.93 -12.58 -7.31
C LYS A 58 -9.85 -11.37 -7.20
N MET A 59 -9.58 -10.48 -6.25
CA MET A 59 -10.36 -9.25 -6.08
C MET A 59 -10.28 -8.38 -7.35
N THR A 60 -9.09 -8.19 -7.89
CA THR A 60 -8.88 -7.42 -9.13
C THR A 60 -9.67 -8.05 -10.30
N ASN A 61 -9.61 -9.38 -10.44
CA ASN A 61 -10.31 -10.11 -11.49
C ASN A 61 -11.83 -9.95 -11.36
N GLN A 62 -12.37 -10.01 -10.14
CA GLN A 62 -13.81 -9.83 -9.88
C GLN A 62 -14.29 -8.43 -10.28
N GLU A 63 -13.52 -7.40 -9.98
CA GLU A 63 -13.86 -6.02 -10.36
C GLU A 63 -13.88 -5.82 -11.87
N MET A 64 -13.29 -6.74 -12.64
CA MET A 64 -13.22 -6.69 -14.10
C MET A 64 -14.27 -7.57 -14.80
N GLU A 65 -15.20 -8.19 -14.07
CA GLU A 65 -16.14 -9.17 -14.63
C GLU A 65 -17.02 -8.62 -15.75
N ASP A 66 -17.37 -7.34 -15.70
CA ASP A 66 -18.25 -6.69 -16.66
C ASP A 66 -17.54 -6.24 -17.96
N VAL A 67 -16.24 -6.50 -18.07
CA VAL A 67 -15.44 -6.07 -19.23
C VAL A 67 -15.40 -7.19 -20.28
N ASP A 68 -15.47 -6.82 -21.56
CA ASP A 68 -15.32 -7.72 -22.71
C ASP A 68 -14.09 -8.64 -22.54
N VAL A 69 -14.25 -9.93 -22.81
CA VAL A 69 -13.26 -10.99 -22.50
C VAL A 69 -11.86 -10.67 -23.06
N LEU A 70 -11.76 -10.21 -24.31
CA LEU A 70 -10.47 -9.89 -24.92
C LEU A 70 -9.84 -8.65 -24.31
N ARG A 71 -10.67 -7.63 -24.06
CA ARG A 71 -10.25 -6.42 -23.37
C ARG A 71 -9.89 -6.72 -21.93
N LYS A 72 -10.64 -7.62 -21.29
CA LYS A 72 -10.41 -8.06 -19.92
C LYS A 72 -9.02 -8.70 -19.78
N ALA A 73 -8.67 -9.65 -20.64
CA ALA A 73 -7.37 -10.33 -20.59
C ALA A 73 -6.20 -9.35 -20.70
N LYS A 74 -6.28 -8.43 -21.66
CA LYS A 74 -5.25 -7.39 -21.84
C LYS A 74 -5.19 -6.46 -20.64
N LYS A 75 -6.33 -6.00 -20.15
CA LYS A 75 -6.39 -5.08 -18.97
C LYS A 75 -5.83 -5.75 -17.72
N ILE A 76 -6.13 -7.03 -17.50
CA ILE A 76 -5.59 -7.78 -16.35
C ILE A 76 -4.06 -7.84 -16.46
N GLU A 77 -3.54 -8.21 -17.63
CA GLU A 77 -2.09 -8.24 -17.86
C GLU A 77 -1.44 -6.88 -17.61
N ASP A 78 -2.05 -5.82 -18.13
CA ASP A 78 -1.56 -4.45 -17.95
C ASP A 78 -1.58 -4.05 -16.46
N ILE A 79 -2.65 -4.38 -15.74
CA ILE A 79 -2.80 -4.09 -14.31
C ILE A 79 -1.76 -4.89 -13.51
N ASP A 80 -1.59 -6.18 -13.78
CA ASP A 80 -0.61 -7.03 -13.09
C ASP A 80 0.81 -6.50 -13.27
N ASN A 81 1.18 -6.18 -14.51
CA ASN A 81 2.50 -5.60 -14.81
C ASN A 81 2.70 -4.27 -14.07
N TYR A 82 1.68 -3.46 -14.04
CA TYR A 82 1.67 -2.17 -13.41
C TYR A 82 1.79 -2.29 -11.88
N MET A 83 1.01 -3.19 -11.26
CA MET A 83 1.06 -3.44 -9.82
C MET A 83 2.41 -4.03 -9.40
N TYR A 84 2.99 -4.89 -10.25
CA TYR A 84 4.35 -5.40 -10.05
C TYR A 84 5.37 -4.25 -10.05
N ALA A 85 5.24 -3.32 -11.00
CA ALA A 85 6.15 -2.17 -11.10
C ALA A 85 6.04 -1.29 -9.85
N ILE A 86 4.83 -1.05 -9.34
CA ILE A 86 4.63 -0.28 -8.10
C ILE A 86 5.33 -0.97 -6.92
N ARG A 87 5.12 -2.27 -6.73
CA ARG A 87 5.76 -3.02 -5.63
C ARG A 87 7.28 -2.98 -5.75
N ARG A 88 7.80 -3.13 -6.95
CA ARG A 88 9.25 -3.03 -7.22
C ARG A 88 9.78 -1.64 -6.86
N ASN A 89 9.03 -0.59 -7.15
CA ASN A 89 9.44 0.79 -6.81
C ASN A 89 9.50 0.99 -5.30
N PHE A 90 8.54 0.44 -4.55
CA PHE A 90 8.57 0.46 -3.08
C PHE A 90 9.76 -0.35 -2.54
N ASP A 91 10.01 -1.55 -3.09
CA ASP A 91 11.17 -2.37 -2.69
C ASP A 91 12.47 -1.60 -2.92
N PHE A 92 12.61 -0.98 -4.07
CA PHE A 92 13.80 -0.19 -4.41
C PHE A 92 13.99 0.96 -3.42
N HIS A 93 12.93 1.68 -3.13
CA HIS A 93 12.97 2.84 -2.21
C HIS A 93 13.37 2.40 -0.79
N PHE A 94 12.73 1.37 -0.26
CA PHE A 94 12.88 1.00 1.17
C PHE A 94 14.06 0.06 1.44
N PHE A 95 14.40 -0.83 0.52
CA PHE A 95 15.41 -1.85 0.78
C PHE A 95 16.74 -1.60 0.07
N ILE A 96 16.73 -0.92 -1.04
CA ILE A 96 17.96 -0.64 -1.81
C ILE A 96 18.49 0.75 -1.49
N ASN A 97 17.63 1.77 -1.54
CA ASN A 97 18.02 3.17 -1.28
C ASN A 97 17.88 3.60 0.19
N GLY A 98 17.27 2.78 1.04
CA GLY A 98 17.00 3.11 2.44
C GLY A 98 18.24 3.35 3.30
N LYS A 99 19.43 3.06 2.78
CA LYS A 99 20.71 3.34 3.45
C LYS A 99 21.30 4.70 3.09
N SER A 100 20.63 5.46 2.23
CA SER A 100 21.07 6.81 1.86
C SER A 100 20.75 7.79 2.99
N THR A 101 21.73 8.63 3.34
CA THR A 101 21.60 9.65 4.38
C THR A 101 20.81 10.89 3.93
N GLU A 102 20.38 10.92 2.67
CA GLU A 102 19.57 12.02 2.16
C GLU A 102 18.13 11.89 2.66
N ASN A 103 17.46 13.02 2.82
CA ASN A 103 16.12 13.15 3.41
C ASN A 103 15.15 12.09 2.82
N PRO A 104 14.72 11.09 3.61
CA PRO A 104 13.86 10.02 3.10
C PRO A 104 12.47 10.51 2.70
N TYR A 105 11.99 11.61 3.29
CA TYR A 105 10.65 12.14 3.00
C TYR A 105 10.52 12.66 1.57
N TYR A 106 11.56 13.33 1.07
CA TYR A 106 11.53 13.88 -0.30
C TYR A 106 11.35 12.77 -1.33
N LYS A 107 12.05 11.65 -1.12
CA LYS A 107 11.96 10.50 -2.02
C LYS A 107 10.63 9.79 -1.90
N LEU A 108 10.07 9.70 -0.68
CA LEU A 108 8.77 9.05 -0.46
C LEU A 108 7.63 9.84 -1.10
N ASP A 109 7.63 11.16 -0.96
CA ASP A 109 6.62 12.01 -1.60
C ASP A 109 6.64 11.86 -3.12
N ALA A 110 7.83 11.80 -3.72
CA ALA A 110 7.99 11.58 -5.16
C ALA A 110 7.44 10.20 -5.56
N LEU A 111 7.75 9.18 -4.76
CA LEU A 111 7.29 7.80 -4.99
C LEU A 111 5.76 7.72 -4.91
N VAL A 112 5.16 8.32 -3.87
CA VAL A 112 3.70 8.38 -3.68
C VAL A 112 3.05 9.11 -4.85
N TRP A 113 3.59 10.27 -5.23
CA TRP A 113 3.06 11.06 -6.34
C TRP A 113 3.07 10.28 -7.66
N SER A 114 4.18 9.60 -7.96
CA SER A 114 4.31 8.87 -9.23
C SER A 114 3.61 7.52 -9.21
N SER A 115 3.74 6.74 -8.12
CA SER A 115 3.29 5.34 -8.07
C SER A 115 1.87 5.17 -7.53
N ILE A 116 1.38 6.10 -6.70
CA ILE A 116 0.01 6.04 -6.18
C ILE A 116 -0.90 6.96 -6.99
N PHE A 117 -0.50 8.21 -7.16
CA PHE A 117 -1.34 9.22 -7.83
C PHE A 117 -1.11 9.31 -9.34
N HIS A 118 -0.11 8.59 -9.88
CA HIS A 118 0.15 8.56 -11.34
C HIS A 118 0.31 9.94 -11.95
N GLU A 119 0.89 10.86 -11.16
CA GLU A 119 1.11 12.24 -11.57
C GLU A 119 -0.19 13.01 -11.88
N LYS A 120 -1.36 12.44 -11.50
CA LYS A 120 -2.68 13.03 -11.78
C LYS A 120 -3.09 14.15 -10.82
N VAL A 121 -2.29 14.37 -9.76
CA VAL A 121 -2.49 15.47 -8.79
C VAL A 121 -1.22 16.33 -8.78
N PRO A 122 -1.32 17.59 -8.34
CA PRO A 122 -0.10 18.41 -8.21
C PRO A 122 0.92 17.74 -7.28
N ARG A 123 2.19 17.76 -7.68
CA ARG A 123 3.28 17.06 -6.96
C ARG A 123 3.38 17.45 -5.49
N TYR A 124 3.15 18.70 -5.18
CA TYR A 124 3.28 19.25 -3.83
C TYR A 124 1.90 19.48 -3.19
N SER A 125 0.89 18.71 -3.60
CA SER A 125 -0.45 18.80 -3.03
C SER A 125 -0.52 18.15 -1.66
N ASP A 126 -1.47 18.64 -0.88
CA ASP A 126 -1.79 18.07 0.42
C ASP A 126 -2.13 16.55 0.34
N UNK A 127 -2.49 16.00 -0.69
CA UNK A 127 -2.79 14.81 -0.93
C UNK A 127 -1.74 13.97 -0.81
N VAL A 128 -0.74 14.39 -1.57
CA VAL A 128 0.52 13.63 -1.61
C VAL A 128 1.18 13.55 -0.21
N TYR A 129 1.26 14.65 0.47
CA TYR A 129 1.85 14.68 1.82
C TYR A 129 1.07 13.82 2.81
N LYS A 130 -0.24 13.91 2.83
CA LYS A 130 -1.10 13.10 3.72
C LYS A 130 -0.93 11.61 3.43
N MET A 131 -0.90 11.23 2.17
CA MET A 131 -0.70 9.83 1.77
C MET A 131 0.71 9.34 2.17
N SER A 132 1.73 10.18 2.06
CA SER A 132 3.09 9.85 2.46
C SER A 132 3.18 9.63 3.98
N GLU A 133 2.55 10.51 4.77
CA GLU A 133 2.48 10.38 6.23
C GLU A 133 1.70 9.11 6.64
N TYR A 134 0.59 8.85 5.97
CA TYR A 134 -0.21 7.64 6.17
C TYR A 134 0.63 6.40 5.90
N PHE A 135 1.33 6.36 4.77
CA PHE A 135 2.18 5.25 4.37
C PHE A 135 3.26 4.98 5.44
N ILE A 136 4.02 6.01 5.84
CA ILE A 136 5.14 5.83 6.77
C ILE A 136 4.64 5.41 8.17
N ALA A 137 3.48 5.91 8.59
CA ALA A 137 2.88 5.52 9.87
C ALA A 137 2.53 4.02 9.87
N HIS A 138 1.93 3.53 8.78
CA HIS A 138 1.58 2.12 8.64
C HIS A 138 2.84 1.24 8.53
N TYR A 139 3.83 1.68 7.76
CA TYR A 139 5.11 0.97 7.63
C TYR A 139 5.77 0.79 9.01
N ASN A 140 5.90 1.88 9.76
CA ASN A 140 6.52 1.87 11.09
C ASN A 140 5.73 1.01 12.08
N TYR A 141 4.41 1.09 12.03
CA TYR A 141 3.54 0.28 12.89
C TYR A 141 3.73 -1.21 12.59
N LEU A 142 3.65 -1.62 11.37
CA LEU A 142 3.87 -3.02 11.00
C LEU A 142 5.26 -3.53 11.35
N UNK A 143 6.05 -2.69 11.22
CA UNK A 143 7.25 -2.97 11.51
C UNK A 143 7.46 -3.28 12.83
N SER A 144 6.76 -2.65 13.75
CA SER A 144 6.86 -2.85 15.21
C SER A 144 6.17 -4.12 15.71
N LEU A 145 5.26 -4.70 14.95
CA LEU A 145 4.45 -5.84 15.38
C LEU A 145 5.25 -7.15 15.36
N PRO A 146 5.18 -7.96 16.44
CA PRO A 146 5.71 -9.33 16.39
C PRO A 146 4.83 -10.20 15.48
N PHE A 147 5.39 -11.31 15.01
CA PHE A 147 4.68 -12.22 14.10
C PHE A 147 3.35 -12.71 14.68
N THR A 148 3.31 -12.96 15.98
CA THR A 148 2.09 -13.44 16.65
C THR A 148 0.89 -12.49 16.50
N GLU A 149 1.13 -11.19 16.44
CA GLU A 149 0.07 -10.19 16.22
C GLU A 149 -0.39 -10.18 14.75
N LEU A 150 0.54 -10.35 13.82
CA LEU A 150 0.20 -10.51 12.40
C LEU A 150 -0.62 -11.77 12.15
N GLU A 151 -0.27 -12.87 12.83
CA GLU A 151 -0.99 -14.14 12.75
C GLU A 151 -2.44 -13.98 13.25
N LYS A 152 -2.64 -13.30 14.37
CA LYS A 152 -3.98 -12.99 14.90
C LYS A 152 -4.77 -12.14 13.89
N ALA A 153 -4.15 -11.14 13.31
CA ALA A 153 -4.79 -10.27 12.32
C ALA A 153 -5.22 -11.06 11.08
N ALA A 154 -4.42 -12.04 10.65
CA ALA A 154 -4.77 -12.90 9.52
C ALA A 154 -5.99 -13.79 9.84
N MET A 155 -6.15 -14.20 11.10
CA MET A 155 -7.29 -15.01 11.54
C MET A 155 -8.55 -14.18 11.78
N ASP A 156 -8.42 -12.93 12.18
CA ASP A 156 -9.55 -12.03 12.43
C ASP A 156 -9.22 -10.61 11.96
N TRP A 157 -9.37 -10.39 10.69
CA TRP A 157 -9.10 -9.09 10.06
C TRP A 157 -9.93 -7.96 10.67
N ASN A 158 -11.16 -8.25 11.10
CA ASN A 158 -12.06 -7.24 11.68
C ASN A 158 -11.57 -6.74 13.05
N ALA A 159 -10.79 -7.56 13.76
CA ALA A 159 -10.19 -7.18 15.05
C ALA A 159 -8.90 -6.36 14.86
N PHE A 160 -8.34 -6.38 13.67
CA PHE A 160 -7.08 -5.69 13.38
C PHE A 160 -7.35 -4.20 13.13
N ARG A 161 -6.87 -3.37 14.03
CA ARG A 161 -6.97 -1.91 13.92
C ARG A 161 -5.57 -1.31 13.95
N VAL A 162 -5.18 -0.66 12.88
CA VAL A 162 -3.94 0.11 12.86
C VAL A 162 -4.18 1.41 13.64
N PRO A 163 -3.50 1.62 14.76
CA PRO A 163 -3.63 2.88 15.49
C PRO A 163 -2.92 3.99 14.69
N PHE A 164 -3.72 4.80 14.01
CA PHE A 164 -3.21 5.93 13.24
C PHE A 164 -3.51 7.21 14.01
N ASN A 165 -2.47 7.85 14.50
CA ASN A 165 -2.58 9.12 15.21
C ASN A 165 -1.98 10.21 14.33
N TYR A 166 -2.81 10.76 13.45
CA TYR A 166 -2.40 11.84 12.55
C TYR A 166 -2.39 13.14 13.32
N GLN A 167 -1.21 13.67 13.54
CA GLN A 167 -1.04 15.06 14.00
C GLN A 167 -0.69 15.88 12.76
N ALA A 168 -1.66 16.67 12.30
CA ALA A 168 -1.42 17.60 11.22
C ALA A 168 -0.26 18.52 11.60
N LYS A 169 0.89 18.34 10.98
CA LYS A 169 1.99 19.28 11.12
C LYS A 169 1.59 20.54 10.36
N VAL A 170 1.28 21.58 11.10
CA VAL A 170 1.15 22.91 10.50
C VAL A 170 2.56 23.30 10.04
N ILE A 171 2.79 23.14 8.74
CA ILE A 171 4.02 23.63 8.13
C ILE A 171 3.90 25.17 8.14
N LYS A 172 4.66 25.81 9.02
CA LYS A 172 4.79 27.27 9.02
C LYS A 172 5.76 27.67 7.91
#